data_80ca9e0843915241bcbcb6cc02b937cf
#
_entry.id   80ca9e0843915241bcbcb6cc02b937cf
#
_cell.length_a   1.000
_cell.length_b   1.000
_cell.length_c   1.000
_cell.angle_alpha   90.00
_cell.angle_beta   90.00
_cell.angle_gamma   90.00
#
_symmetry.space_group_name_H-M   'P 1'
#
loop_
_entity.id
_entity.type
_entity.pdbx_description
1 polymer ?
#
loop_
_entity_poly.entity_id
_entity_poly.type
_entity_poly.pdbx_seq_one_letter_code
_entity_poly.pdbx_strand_id
1 'polypeptide(L)' 'MKISINGSVKQFDSENMTISVLVMTLNLTGKRLAIEKNGEIVPRSQFFETKLYDGDKLEIVGAVGGG' A
#
# COMPACT_ATOMS: atom_id res chain seq x y z
N MET A 1 -9.19 10.21 -4.58
CA MET A 1 -8.64 8.95 -5.06
C MET A 1 -9.17 7.81 -4.21
N LYS A 2 -9.72 6.80 -4.81
CA LYS A 2 -10.25 5.63 -4.11
C LYS A 2 -9.33 4.45 -4.33
N ILE A 3 -8.92 3.82 -3.24
CA ILE A 3 -8.02 2.66 -3.26
C ILE A 3 -8.69 1.55 -2.46
N SER A 4 -8.71 0.35 -3.01
CA SER A 4 -9.18 -0.82 -2.29
C SER A 4 -8.00 -1.42 -1.53
N ILE A 5 -8.15 -1.63 -0.23
CA ILE A 5 -7.13 -2.23 0.61
C ILE A 5 -7.75 -3.43 1.31
N ASN A 6 -7.26 -4.61 0.98
CA ASN A 6 -7.79 -5.87 1.53
C ASN A 6 -9.30 -5.96 1.42
N GLY A 7 -9.83 -5.53 0.27
CA GLY A 7 -11.25 -5.59 -0.01
C GLY A 7 -12.07 -4.41 0.48
N SER A 8 -11.47 -3.47 1.20
CA SER A 8 -12.18 -2.28 1.69
C SER A 8 -11.77 -1.06 0.89
N VAL A 9 -12.75 -0.36 0.34
CA VAL A 9 -12.47 0.86 -0.42
C VAL A 9 -12.26 2.00 0.57
N LYS A 10 -11.15 2.72 0.39
CA LYS A 10 -10.82 3.88 1.20
C LYS A 10 -10.62 5.09 0.29
N GLN A 11 -11.06 6.24 0.79
CA GLN A 11 -10.96 7.50 0.06
C GLN A 11 -9.77 8.28 0.59
N PHE A 12 -8.93 8.77 -0.32
CA PHE A 12 -7.81 9.64 0.02
C PHE A 12 -7.94 10.94 -0.77
N ASP A 13 -7.60 12.05 -0.12
CA ASP A 13 -7.70 13.35 -0.75
C ASP A 13 -6.52 13.68 -1.65
N SER A 14 -5.44 12.92 -1.53
CA SER A 14 -4.25 13.16 -2.33
C SER A 14 -4.38 12.52 -3.70
N GLU A 15 -3.83 13.18 -4.73
CA GLU A 15 -3.74 12.63 -6.07
C GLU A 15 -2.32 12.17 -6.40
N ASN A 16 -1.38 12.42 -5.50
CA ASN A 16 0.02 12.04 -5.68
C ASN A 16 0.46 11.22 -4.48
N MET A 17 0.00 10.00 -4.43
CA MET A 17 0.33 9.12 -3.33
C MET A 17 1.17 7.95 -3.83
N THR A 18 2.25 7.65 -3.12
CA THR A 18 3.02 6.44 -3.35
C THR A 18 2.66 5.40 -2.29
N ILE A 19 3.13 4.18 -2.49
CA ILE A 19 2.92 3.14 -1.48
C ILE A 19 3.58 3.55 -0.16
N SER A 20 4.75 4.19 -0.19
CA SER A 20 5.38 4.68 1.05
C SER A 20 4.48 5.66 1.79
N VAL A 21 3.87 6.60 1.07
CA VAL A 21 2.97 7.56 1.70
C VAL A 21 1.75 6.86 2.28
N LEU A 22 1.22 5.87 1.55
CA LEU A 22 0.08 5.10 2.05
C LEU A 22 0.43 4.38 3.34
N VAL A 23 1.59 3.72 3.39
CA VAL A 23 2.04 3.01 4.58
C VAL A 23 2.14 3.96 5.76
N MET A 24 2.67 5.16 5.55
CA MET A 24 2.73 6.19 6.60
C MET A 24 1.33 6.62 7.03
N THR A 25 0.46 6.85 6.08
CA THR A 25 -0.90 7.31 6.35
C THR A 25 -1.68 6.29 7.17
N LEU A 26 -1.45 5.01 6.91
CA LEU A 26 -2.09 3.92 7.65
C LEU A 26 -1.36 3.57 8.95
N ASN A 27 -0.31 4.32 9.27
CA ASN A 27 0.45 4.13 10.50
C ASN A 27 1.11 2.75 10.56
N LEU A 28 1.62 2.28 9.44
CA LEU A 28 2.24 0.97 9.34
C LEU A 28 3.75 1.05 9.14
N THR A 29 4.33 2.24 9.25
CA THR A 29 5.76 2.44 9.08
C THR A 29 6.54 1.61 10.10
N GLY A 30 7.59 0.97 9.65
CA GLY A 30 8.42 0.13 10.50
C GLY A 30 7.94 -1.29 10.62
N LYS A 31 6.76 -1.60 10.14
CA LYS A 31 6.27 -2.97 10.15
C LYS A 31 6.75 -3.70 8.90
N ARG A 32 6.92 -5.01 9.03
CA ARG A 32 7.23 -5.85 7.88
C ARG A 32 5.95 -6.13 7.14
N LEU A 33 5.88 -5.68 5.90
CA LEU A 33 4.69 -5.81 5.10
C LEU A 33 5.01 -6.44 3.77
N ALA A 34 4.08 -7.27 3.30
CA ALA A 34 4.07 -7.73 1.91
C ALA A 34 2.90 -7.02 1.25
N ILE A 35 3.16 -6.34 0.15
CA ILE A 35 2.15 -5.56 -0.55
C ILE A 35 2.05 -6.01 -1.99
N GLU A 36 0.83 -6.31 -2.42
CA GLU A 36 0.52 -6.55 -3.82
C GLU A 36 -0.30 -5.38 -4.33
N LYS A 37 0.01 -4.95 -5.53
CA LYS A 37 -0.75 -3.92 -6.22
C LYS A 37 -1.29 -4.53 -7.50
N ASN A 38 -2.61 -4.62 -7.58
CA ASN A 38 -3.30 -5.21 -8.75
C ASN A 38 -2.77 -6.61 -9.09
N GLY A 39 -2.52 -7.40 -8.06
CA GLY A 39 -2.08 -8.78 -8.23
C GLY A 39 -0.58 -8.97 -8.34
N GLU A 40 0.20 -7.90 -8.30
CA GLU A 40 1.66 -7.99 -8.43
C GLU A 40 2.34 -7.55 -7.14
N ILE A 41 3.31 -8.33 -6.69
CA ILE A 41 4.07 -7.99 -5.50
C ILE A 41 4.94 -6.77 -5.79
N VAL A 42 4.91 -5.81 -4.87
CA VAL A 42 5.75 -4.62 -4.95
C VAL A 42 6.89 -4.80 -3.94
N PRO A 43 8.14 -4.89 -4.39
CA PRO A 43 9.26 -4.98 -3.45
C PRO A 43 9.33 -3.74 -2.57
N ARG A 44 9.75 -3.93 -1.32
CA ARG A 44 9.88 -2.82 -0.39
C ARG A 44 10.75 -1.68 -0.95
N SER A 45 11.82 -2.03 -1.64
CA SER A 45 12.71 -1.03 -2.21
C SER A 45 12.04 -0.13 -3.25
N GLN A 46 10.86 -0.51 -3.71
CA GLN A 46 10.12 0.27 -4.70
C GLN A 46 8.91 1.00 -4.12
N PHE A 47 8.68 0.90 -2.82
CA PHE A 47 7.51 1.54 -2.20
C PHE A 47 7.46 3.04 -2.42
N PHE A 48 8.61 3.72 -2.35
CA PHE A 48 8.63 5.17 -2.45
C PHE A 48 8.50 5.68 -3.88
N GLU A 49 8.69 4.81 -4.86
CA GLU A 49 8.58 5.22 -6.27
C GLU A 49 7.36 4.65 -6.96
N THR A 50 6.62 3.76 -6.31
CA THR A 50 5.42 3.17 -6.91
C THR A 50 4.23 4.05 -6.60
N LYS A 51 3.71 4.70 -7.62
CA LYS A 51 2.55 5.57 -7.49
C LYS A 51 1.25 4.78 -7.46
N LEU A 52 0.31 5.30 -6.71
CA LEU A 52 -1.05 4.77 -6.65
C LEU A 52 -1.98 5.62 -7.50
N TYR A 53 -2.94 4.96 -8.10
CA TYR A 53 -3.93 5.60 -8.95
C TYR A 53 -5.33 5.21 -8.50
N ASP A 54 -6.29 6.06 -8.82
CA ASP A 54 -7.68 5.79 -8.51
C ASP A 54 -8.08 4.42 -9.06
N GLY A 55 -8.70 3.61 -8.21
CA GLY A 55 -9.14 2.27 -8.58
C GLY A 55 -8.15 1.16 -8.33
N ASP A 56 -6.94 1.49 -7.88
CA ASP A 56 -5.95 0.45 -7.57
C ASP A 56 -6.44 -0.46 -6.45
N LYS A 57 -6.06 -1.73 -6.53
CA LYS A 57 -6.36 -2.74 -5.51
C LYS A 57 -5.07 -3.16 -4.84
N LEU A 58 -5.03 -3.01 -3.53
CA LEU A 58 -3.88 -3.41 -2.74
C LEU A 58 -4.26 -4.54 -1.79
N GLU A 59 -3.34 -5.49 -1.65
CA GLU A 59 -3.39 -6.47 -0.59
C GLU A 59 -2.19 -6.23 0.29
N ILE A 60 -2.43 -5.98 1.56
CA ILE A 60 -1.36 -5.69 2.52
C ILE A 60 -1.45 -6.70 3.64
N VAL A 61 -0.39 -7.46 3.84
CA VAL A 61 -0.33 -8.43 4.93
C VAL A 61 0.96 -8.24 5.70
N GLY A 62 0.91 -8.52 6.99
CA GLY A 62 2.11 -8.48 7.80
C GLY A 62 2.95 -9.73 7.53
N ALA A 63 4.26 -9.56 7.46
CA ALA A 63 5.15 -10.68 7.26
C ALA A 63 5.17 -11.55 8.50
N VAL A 64 4.91 -12.83 8.31
CA VAL A 64 4.86 -13.78 9.40
C VAL A 64 6.26 -14.07 9.92
N GLY A 65 6.37 -14.25 11.23
CA GLY A 65 7.65 -14.57 11.86
C GLY A 65 8.58 -13.38 11.96
N GLY A 66 8.19 -12.28 11.44
CA GLY A 66 8.99 -11.07 11.48
C GLY A 66 8.89 -10.31 12.79
N GLY A 67 8.21 -10.86 13.65
CA GLY A 67 8.18 -10.30 14.95
C GLY A 67 7.10 -9.40 15.28
#